data_0d380e2a33c3dbf8109645d72b28184c
#
_entry.id   0d380e2a33c3dbf8109645d72b28184c
#
_cell.length_a   1.000
_cell.length_b   1.000
_cell.length_c   1.000
_cell.angle_alpha   90.00
_cell.angle_beta   90.00
_cell.angle_gamma   90.00
#
_symmetry.space_group_name_H-M   'P 1'
#
loop_
_entity.id
_entity.type
_entity.pdbx_description
1 polymer ?
#
loop_
_entity_poly.entity_id
_entity_poly.type
_entity_poly.pdbx_seq_one_letter_code
_entity_poly.pdbx_strand_id
1 'polypeptide(L)'
;FVFSGSQQHMMEEMFLSANRPFFQSSLVMSLPCIAVSNYLSFANRLLSSQKREVDVDTFTYIYSQADSVTWYVQAILHGIYEHRDEHINKDLVDEVIQELIEEQAMAYQNYCAWLTENQQLLLLAIAKEQMVSSPLSQQFILTHHLPATSSVKTALKALVDKQLVNKTPKGYFVSDRFFA
;
A
#
# COMPACT_ATOMS: atom_id res chain seq x y z
N PHE A 1 -28.18 -8.18 4.72
CA PHE A 1 -27.27 -7.16 4.18
C PHE A 1 -25.83 -7.62 4.39
N VAL A 2 -24.96 -7.37 3.41
CA VAL A 2 -23.52 -7.58 3.51
C VAL A 2 -22.85 -6.22 3.36
N PHE A 3 -22.03 -5.83 4.35
CA PHE A 3 -21.22 -4.63 4.32
C PHE A 3 -19.77 -5.03 4.07
N SER A 4 -19.08 -4.36 3.16
CA SER A 4 -17.66 -4.57 2.90
C SER A 4 -16.92 -3.25 2.91
N GLY A 5 -15.69 -3.25 3.38
CA GLY A 5 -14.82 -2.09 3.43
C GLY A 5 -13.36 -2.49 3.51
N SER A 6 -12.50 -1.76 2.82
CA SER A 6 -11.05 -1.96 2.82
C SER A 6 -10.35 -1.33 4.05
N GLN A 7 -10.98 -0.34 4.68
CA GLN A 7 -10.45 0.29 5.88
C GLN A 7 -10.93 -0.47 7.12
N GLN A 8 -10.16 -1.46 7.52
CA GLN A 8 -10.50 -2.36 8.61
C GLN A 8 -10.87 -1.61 9.90
N HIS A 9 -10.09 -0.60 10.30
CA HIS A 9 -10.32 0.12 11.54
C HIS A 9 -11.65 0.91 11.53
N MET A 10 -12.09 1.43 10.38
CA MET A 10 -13.39 2.10 10.25
C MET A 10 -14.55 1.11 10.38
N MET A 11 -14.40 -0.08 9.79
CA MET A 11 -15.37 -1.15 9.91
C MET A 11 -15.48 -1.63 11.36
N GLU A 12 -14.34 -1.82 12.04
CA GLU A 12 -14.28 -2.19 13.45
C GLU A 12 -14.92 -1.10 14.34
N GLU A 13 -14.60 0.16 14.10
CA GLU A 13 -15.22 1.27 14.82
C GLU A 13 -16.74 1.29 14.65
N MET A 14 -17.23 1.08 13.43
CA MET A 14 -18.67 1.13 13.12
C MET A 14 -19.46 -0.01 13.76
N PHE A 15 -18.91 -1.24 13.75
CA PHE A 15 -19.64 -2.46 14.15
C PHE A 15 -19.22 -3.04 15.51
N LEU A 16 -18.01 -2.73 16.00
CA LEU A 16 -17.48 -3.27 17.25
C LEU A 16 -17.37 -2.23 18.38
N SER A 17 -17.55 -0.94 18.09
CA SER A 17 -17.52 0.09 19.12
C SER A 17 -18.88 0.23 19.81
N ALA A 18 -18.88 0.11 21.14
CA ALA A 18 -20.11 0.20 21.97
C ALA A 18 -20.87 1.54 21.82
N ASN A 19 -20.21 2.59 21.38
CA ASN A 19 -20.80 3.91 21.21
C ASN A 19 -21.39 4.14 19.80
N ARG A 20 -21.45 3.10 18.95
CA ARG A 20 -21.96 3.20 17.59
C ARG A 20 -23.31 2.49 17.43
N PRO A 21 -24.21 2.99 16.57
CA PRO A 21 -25.57 2.44 16.40
C PRO A 21 -25.59 0.97 15.95
N PHE A 22 -24.55 0.53 15.22
CA PHE A 22 -24.47 -0.83 14.67
C PHE A 22 -23.65 -1.79 15.55
N PHE A 23 -23.38 -1.41 16.81
CA PHE A 23 -22.67 -2.27 17.74
C PHE A 23 -23.35 -3.64 17.89
N GLN A 24 -22.59 -4.71 17.69
CA GLN A 24 -23.05 -6.11 17.75
C GLN A 24 -24.24 -6.45 16.82
N SER A 25 -24.51 -5.64 15.80
CA SER A 25 -25.62 -5.87 14.86
C SER A 25 -25.23 -6.79 13.68
N SER A 26 -23.98 -7.17 13.56
CA SER A 26 -23.45 -7.96 12.45
C SER A 26 -22.35 -8.92 12.87
N LEU A 27 -22.18 -10.00 12.09
CA LEU A 27 -21.03 -10.89 12.20
C LEU A 27 -19.87 -10.27 11.41
N VAL A 28 -18.76 -9.99 12.07
CA VAL A 28 -17.55 -9.48 11.42
C VAL A 28 -16.71 -10.64 10.91
N MET A 29 -16.36 -10.59 9.62
CA MET A 29 -15.47 -11.54 8.98
C MET A 29 -14.27 -10.78 8.40
N SER A 30 -13.07 -11.09 8.88
CA SER A 30 -11.83 -10.58 8.33
C SER A 30 -11.36 -11.49 7.20
N LEU A 31 -11.02 -10.89 6.05
CA LEU A 31 -10.42 -11.60 4.93
C LEU A 31 -8.90 -11.47 5.02
N PRO A 32 -8.16 -12.57 5.23
CA PRO A 32 -6.70 -12.54 5.20
C PRO A 32 -6.19 -12.35 3.76
N CYS A 33 -4.89 -12.04 3.64
CA CYS A 33 -4.22 -12.04 2.34
C CYS A 33 -4.33 -13.42 1.68
N ILE A 34 -4.44 -13.45 0.35
CA ILE A 34 -4.50 -14.70 -0.42
C ILE A 34 -3.15 -15.42 -0.27
N ALA A 35 -3.16 -16.70 0.06
CA ALA A 35 -1.93 -17.48 0.17
C ALA A 35 -1.18 -17.49 -1.17
N VAL A 36 0.15 -17.31 -1.12
CA VAL A 36 1.03 -17.25 -2.31
C VAL A 36 0.81 -18.42 -3.26
N SER A 37 0.70 -19.66 -2.73
CA SER A 37 0.49 -20.86 -3.54
C SER A 37 -0.83 -20.83 -4.34
N ASN A 38 -1.91 -20.38 -3.71
CA ASN A 38 -3.20 -20.27 -4.37
C ASN A 38 -3.20 -19.18 -5.44
N TYR A 39 -2.55 -18.06 -5.13
CA TYR A 39 -2.49 -16.93 -6.04
C TYR A 39 -1.57 -17.20 -7.23
N LEU A 40 -0.42 -17.85 -7.01
CA LEU A 40 0.47 -18.33 -8.07
C LEU A 40 -0.27 -19.28 -9.03
N SER A 41 -1.01 -20.26 -8.49
CA SER A 41 -1.80 -21.17 -9.30
C SER A 41 -2.85 -20.44 -10.16
N PHE A 42 -3.47 -19.41 -9.61
CA PHE A 42 -4.41 -18.56 -10.34
C PHE A 42 -3.70 -17.75 -11.44
N ALA A 43 -2.57 -17.11 -11.13
CA ALA A 43 -1.79 -16.34 -12.10
C ALA A 43 -1.32 -17.21 -13.27
N ASN A 44 -0.74 -18.38 -13.00
CA ASN A 44 -0.26 -19.28 -14.03
C ASN A 44 -1.38 -19.84 -14.91
N ARG A 45 -2.58 -20.04 -14.35
CA ARG A 45 -3.76 -20.40 -15.17
C ARG A 45 -4.11 -19.31 -16.20
N LEU A 46 -3.96 -18.03 -15.86
CA LEU A 46 -4.22 -16.94 -16.80
C LEU A 46 -3.08 -16.80 -17.82
N LEU A 47 -1.82 -16.88 -17.37
CA LEU A 47 -0.63 -16.78 -18.21
C LEU A 47 -0.51 -17.97 -19.19
N SER A 48 -1.07 -19.13 -18.87
CA SER A 48 -1.06 -20.32 -19.73
C SER A 48 -1.70 -20.10 -21.10
N SER A 49 -2.64 -19.15 -21.22
CA SER A 49 -3.23 -18.74 -22.51
C SER A 49 -2.18 -18.16 -23.47
N GLN A 50 -1.10 -17.61 -22.94
CA GLN A 50 0.06 -17.10 -23.69
C GLN A 50 1.24 -18.08 -23.72
N LYS A 51 1.06 -19.31 -23.22
CA LYS A 51 2.12 -20.32 -23.04
C LYS A 51 3.26 -19.84 -22.14
N ARG A 52 2.94 -19.01 -21.16
CA ARG A 52 3.86 -18.41 -20.19
C ARG A 52 3.51 -18.88 -18.79
N GLU A 53 4.50 -18.84 -17.91
CA GLU A 53 4.34 -19.12 -16.50
C GLU A 53 5.31 -18.26 -15.67
N VAL A 54 4.96 -17.98 -14.43
CA VAL A 54 5.83 -17.37 -13.45
C VAL A 54 6.21 -18.41 -12.40
N ASP A 55 7.50 -18.47 -12.06
CA ASP A 55 8.00 -19.37 -11.01
C ASP A 55 7.67 -18.84 -9.60
N VAL A 56 7.84 -19.71 -8.61
CA VAL A 56 7.53 -19.42 -7.19
C VAL A 56 8.35 -18.24 -6.66
N ASP A 57 9.63 -18.15 -7.01
CA ASP A 57 10.54 -17.13 -6.48
C ASP A 57 10.20 -15.75 -7.05
N THR A 58 9.95 -15.68 -8.36
CA THR A 58 9.51 -14.45 -9.03
C THR A 58 8.12 -14.02 -8.55
N PHE A 59 7.18 -14.95 -8.38
CA PHE A 59 5.86 -14.61 -7.85
C PHE A 59 5.92 -14.15 -6.39
N THR A 60 6.77 -14.76 -5.57
CA THR A 60 7.01 -14.31 -4.18
C THR A 60 7.59 -12.90 -4.16
N TYR A 61 8.46 -12.57 -5.13
CA TYR A 61 8.98 -11.23 -5.30
C TYR A 61 7.86 -10.23 -5.65
N ILE A 62 7.00 -10.52 -6.65
CA ILE A 62 5.81 -9.70 -6.97
C ILE A 62 4.97 -9.48 -5.71
N TYR A 63 4.70 -10.55 -4.96
CA TYR A 63 3.86 -10.51 -3.78
C TYR A 63 4.47 -9.64 -2.66
N SER A 64 5.79 -9.64 -2.52
CA SER A 64 6.51 -8.79 -1.57
C SER A 64 6.52 -7.32 -1.99
N GLN A 65 6.72 -7.02 -3.29
CA GLN A 65 6.68 -5.66 -3.81
C GLN A 65 5.29 -5.03 -3.66
N ALA A 66 4.25 -5.85 -3.73
CA ALA A 66 2.86 -5.46 -3.57
C ALA A 66 2.37 -5.42 -2.11
N ASP A 67 3.22 -5.65 -1.09
CA ASP A 67 2.82 -5.81 0.33
C ASP A 67 1.64 -6.77 0.52
N SER A 68 1.54 -7.80 -0.31
CA SER A 68 0.44 -8.77 -0.32
C SER A 68 -0.94 -8.17 -0.66
N VAL A 69 -1.02 -6.92 -1.08
CA VAL A 69 -2.27 -6.24 -1.46
C VAL A 69 -2.68 -6.67 -2.86
N THR A 70 -3.85 -7.28 -2.95
CA THR A 70 -4.37 -7.90 -4.18
C THR A 70 -4.40 -6.95 -5.38
N TRP A 71 -4.73 -5.68 -5.16
CA TRP A 71 -4.79 -4.70 -6.24
C TRP A 71 -3.42 -4.50 -6.92
N TYR A 72 -2.35 -4.30 -6.13
CA TYR A 72 -0.99 -4.13 -6.67
C TYR A 72 -0.47 -5.40 -7.33
N VAL A 73 -0.73 -6.58 -6.74
CA VAL A 73 -0.39 -7.86 -7.37
C VAL A 73 -1.07 -7.99 -8.72
N GLN A 74 -2.35 -7.63 -8.84
CA GLN A 74 -3.08 -7.68 -10.11
C GLN A 74 -2.56 -6.66 -11.11
N ALA A 75 -2.23 -5.44 -10.69
CA ALA A 75 -1.66 -4.42 -11.56
C ALA A 75 -0.33 -4.89 -12.17
N ILE A 76 0.59 -5.42 -11.34
CA ILE A 76 1.87 -5.97 -11.80
C ILE A 76 1.64 -7.17 -12.75
N LEU A 77 0.77 -8.11 -12.39
CA LEU A 77 0.46 -9.26 -13.25
C LEU A 77 -0.19 -8.84 -14.57
N HIS A 78 -0.99 -7.78 -14.58
CA HIS A 78 -1.57 -7.24 -15.80
C HIS A 78 -0.50 -6.63 -16.69
N GLY A 79 0.40 -5.80 -16.15
CA GLY A 79 1.55 -5.28 -16.90
C GLY A 79 2.39 -6.40 -17.49
N ILE A 80 2.77 -7.41 -16.69
CA ILE A 80 3.47 -8.60 -17.17
C ILE A 80 2.71 -9.31 -18.29
N TYR A 81 1.38 -9.39 -18.20
CA TYR A 81 0.55 -10.04 -19.23
C TYR A 81 0.59 -9.26 -20.56
N GLU A 82 0.67 -7.92 -20.52
CA GLU A 82 0.75 -7.08 -21.72
C GLU A 82 2.13 -7.11 -22.37
N HIS A 83 3.20 -7.31 -21.59
CA HIS A 83 4.53 -7.56 -22.11
C HIS A 83 4.56 -8.88 -22.90
N ARG A 84 5.33 -8.89 -23.99
CA ARG A 84 5.44 -10.07 -24.87
C ARG A 84 6.68 -10.92 -24.61
N ASP A 85 7.43 -10.61 -23.56
CA ASP A 85 8.63 -11.36 -23.21
C ASP A 85 8.30 -12.79 -22.82
N GLU A 86 9.10 -13.73 -23.33
CA GLU A 86 8.88 -15.17 -23.09
C GLU A 86 9.17 -15.54 -21.63
N HIS A 87 10.10 -14.85 -20.99
CA HIS A 87 10.54 -15.14 -19.62
C HIS A 87 10.07 -14.09 -18.63
N ILE A 88 9.31 -14.53 -17.63
CA ILE A 88 8.91 -13.69 -16.51
C ILE A 88 9.96 -13.85 -15.41
N ASN A 89 10.75 -12.80 -15.19
CA ASN A 89 11.79 -12.74 -14.18
C ASN A 89 11.64 -11.46 -13.32
N LYS A 90 12.51 -11.28 -12.34
CA LYS A 90 12.46 -10.11 -11.46
C LYS A 90 12.74 -8.80 -12.17
N ASP A 91 13.59 -8.81 -13.20
CA ASP A 91 13.92 -7.60 -13.96
C ASP A 91 12.68 -7.09 -14.71
N LEU A 92 11.90 -7.99 -15.34
CA LEU A 92 10.62 -7.64 -15.96
C LEU A 92 9.60 -7.13 -14.93
N VAL A 93 9.58 -7.70 -13.72
CA VAL A 93 8.70 -7.21 -12.63
C VAL A 93 9.06 -5.77 -12.25
N ASP A 94 10.35 -5.46 -12.12
CA ASP A 94 10.83 -4.12 -11.79
C ASP A 94 10.52 -3.11 -12.91
N GLU A 95 10.69 -3.51 -14.17
CA GLU A 95 10.31 -2.70 -15.34
C GLU A 95 8.81 -2.36 -15.33
N VAL A 96 7.95 -3.36 -15.15
CA VAL A 96 6.50 -3.16 -15.06
C VAL A 96 6.11 -2.27 -13.88
N ILE A 97 6.75 -2.43 -12.72
CA ILE A 97 6.49 -1.54 -11.56
C ILE A 97 6.87 -0.11 -11.90
N GLN A 98 8.03 0.10 -12.55
CA GLN A 98 8.47 1.42 -12.96
C GLN A 98 7.49 2.07 -13.95
N GLU A 99 6.99 1.32 -14.93
CA GLU A 99 5.96 1.80 -15.88
C GLU A 99 4.67 2.21 -15.16
N LEU A 100 4.18 1.38 -14.21
CA LEU A 100 3.01 1.69 -13.42
C LEU A 100 3.18 2.97 -12.58
N ILE A 101 4.39 3.22 -12.04
CA ILE A 101 4.72 4.46 -11.33
C ILE A 101 4.73 5.65 -12.29
N GLU A 102 5.32 5.50 -13.49
CA GLU A 102 5.38 6.55 -14.50
C GLU A 102 4.00 6.95 -15.02
N GLU A 103 3.10 5.98 -15.22
CA GLU A 103 1.70 6.24 -15.58
C GLU A 103 0.98 7.10 -14.54
N GLN A 104 1.32 6.93 -13.24
CA GLN A 104 0.73 7.69 -12.14
C GLN A 104 1.51 8.98 -11.80
N ALA A 105 2.64 9.25 -12.45
CA ALA A 105 3.56 10.34 -12.06
C ALA A 105 2.88 11.70 -12.00
N MET A 106 1.98 12.02 -12.96
CA MET A 106 1.25 13.28 -12.96
C MET A 106 0.29 13.41 -11.76
N ALA A 107 -0.39 12.33 -11.38
CA ALA A 107 -1.27 12.31 -10.22
C ALA A 107 -0.46 12.48 -8.93
N TYR A 108 0.67 11.81 -8.82
CA TYR A 108 1.57 11.92 -7.66
C TYR A 108 2.18 13.32 -7.53
N GLN A 109 2.58 13.96 -8.63
CA GLN A 109 3.03 15.36 -8.65
C GLN A 109 1.93 16.30 -8.16
N ASN A 110 0.68 16.10 -8.59
CA ASN A 110 -0.46 16.89 -8.12
C ASN A 110 -0.70 16.71 -6.63
N TYR A 111 -0.61 15.48 -6.11
CA TYR A 111 -0.74 15.24 -4.66
C TYR A 111 0.36 15.99 -3.89
N CYS A 112 1.62 15.92 -4.34
CA CYS A 112 2.71 16.66 -3.73
C CYS A 112 2.48 18.19 -3.76
N ALA A 113 1.97 18.73 -4.88
CA ALA A 113 1.71 20.17 -5.01
C ALA A 113 0.63 20.70 -4.04
N TRP A 114 -0.29 19.86 -3.58
CA TRP A 114 -1.31 20.21 -2.60
C TRP A 114 -0.84 20.09 -1.14
N LEU A 115 0.39 19.64 -0.92
CA LEU A 115 0.97 19.49 0.40
C LEU A 115 1.82 20.71 0.77
N THR A 116 1.77 21.10 2.04
CA THR A 116 2.73 22.07 2.58
C THR A 116 4.12 21.43 2.66
N GLU A 117 5.16 22.25 2.70
CA GLU A 117 6.55 21.79 2.82
C GLU A 117 6.74 20.79 3.97
N ASN A 118 6.19 21.07 5.16
CA ASN A 118 6.28 20.17 6.31
C ASN A 118 5.55 18.83 6.07
N GLN A 119 4.46 18.82 5.30
CA GLN A 119 3.75 17.59 4.93
C GLN A 119 4.56 16.79 3.92
N GLN A 120 5.18 17.43 2.94
CA GLN A 120 6.04 16.77 1.95
C GLN A 120 7.26 16.13 2.62
N LEU A 121 7.96 16.89 3.48
CA LEU A 121 9.11 16.37 4.23
C LEU A 121 8.75 15.16 5.09
N LEU A 122 7.63 15.22 5.81
CA LEU A 122 7.18 14.10 6.65
C LEU A 122 6.75 12.91 5.81
N LEU A 123 6.03 13.12 4.71
CA LEU A 123 5.60 12.06 3.81
C LEU A 123 6.82 11.31 3.22
N LEU A 124 7.83 12.05 2.75
CA LEU A 124 9.08 11.49 2.25
C LEU A 124 9.84 10.72 3.33
N ALA A 125 9.87 11.22 4.57
CA ALA A 125 10.51 10.55 5.69
C ALA A 125 9.83 9.22 6.02
N ILE A 126 8.50 9.18 6.01
CA ILE A 126 7.72 7.94 6.23
C ILE A 126 7.93 6.96 5.08
N ALA A 127 7.96 7.44 3.82
CA ALA A 127 8.21 6.60 2.64
C ALA A 127 9.57 5.90 2.72
N LYS A 128 10.62 6.62 3.09
CA LYS A 128 11.99 6.06 3.24
C LYS A 128 12.10 4.96 4.28
N GLU A 129 11.36 5.07 5.37
CA GLU A 129 11.36 4.06 6.45
C GLU A 129 10.32 2.96 6.22
N GLN A 130 9.47 3.08 5.20
CA GLN A 130 8.34 2.20 4.88
C GLN A 130 7.31 2.07 6.01
N MET A 131 7.75 1.90 7.26
CA MET A 131 6.89 1.79 8.45
C MET A 131 7.52 2.52 9.64
N VAL A 132 6.84 3.51 10.18
CA VAL A 132 7.32 4.34 11.29
C VAL A 132 6.44 4.17 12.52
N SER A 133 6.93 3.50 13.55
CA SER A 133 6.18 3.29 14.80
C SER A 133 5.99 4.58 15.61
N SER A 134 6.97 5.49 15.59
CA SER A 134 7.00 6.70 16.43
C SER A 134 7.46 7.94 15.67
N PRO A 135 6.63 8.50 14.75
CA PRO A 135 7.01 9.63 13.90
C PRO A 135 7.24 10.95 14.67
N LEU A 136 6.85 11.00 15.93
CA LEU A 136 7.07 12.17 16.81
C LEU A 136 8.30 12.00 17.72
N SER A 137 9.04 10.89 17.61
CA SER A 137 10.24 10.68 18.40
C SER A 137 11.35 11.64 17.99
N GLN A 138 12.15 12.09 18.95
CA GLN A 138 13.27 12.97 18.69
C GLN A 138 14.27 12.35 17.72
N GLN A 139 14.51 11.04 17.82
CA GLN A 139 15.38 10.33 16.91
C GLN A 139 14.91 10.43 15.46
N PHE A 140 13.63 10.12 15.17
CA PHE A 140 13.07 10.19 13.82
C PHE A 140 13.15 11.63 13.25
N ILE A 141 12.76 12.62 14.07
CA ILE A 141 12.81 14.04 13.69
C ILE A 141 14.23 14.48 13.31
N LEU A 142 15.24 14.10 14.11
CA LEU A 142 16.63 14.45 13.84
C LEU A 142 17.19 13.70 12.63
N THR A 143 16.90 12.39 12.50
CA THR A 143 17.40 11.58 11.38
C THR A 143 16.89 12.10 10.03
N HIS A 144 15.66 12.57 9.98
CA HIS A 144 15.05 13.06 8.73
C HIS A 144 15.04 14.59 8.61
N HIS A 145 15.74 15.30 9.49
CA HIS A 145 15.81 16.77 9.49
C HIS A 145 14.43 17.45 9.46
N LEU A 146 13.48 16.88 10.19
CA LEU A 146 12.11 17.38 10.24
C LEU A 146 12.02 18.63 11.16
N PRO A 147 10.98 19.47 10.98
CA PRO A 147 10.76 20.62 11.84
C PRO A 147 10.38 20.22 13.28
N ALA A 148 10.09 21.21 14.11
CA ALA A 148 9.70 20.97 15.51
C ALA A 148 8.55 19.95 15.63
N THR A 149 8.54 19.18 16.73
CA THR A 149 7.57 18.10 16.99
C THR A 149 6.11 18.54 16.83
N SER A 150 5.78 19.78 17.20
CA SER A 150 4.43 20.33 17.04
C SER A 150 4.03 20.45 15.56
N SER A 151 4.95 20.87 14.70
CA SER A 151 4.75 20.97 13.25
C SER A 151 4.60 19.59 12.64
N VAL A 152 5.44 18.63 13.04
CA VAL A 152 5.35 17.23 12.61
C VAL A 152 4.01 16.61 13.01
N LYS A 153 3.54 16.86 14.24
CA LYS A 153 2.22 16.37 14.71
C LYS A 153 1.08 16.92 13.86
N THR A 154 1.12 18.21 13.51
CA THR A 154 0.10 18.85 12.67
C THR A 154 0.14 18.30 11.24
N ALA A 155 1.35 18.15 10.68
CA ALA A 155 1.54 17.55 9.35
C ALA A 155 1.06 16.10 9.30
N LEU A 156 1.40 15.29 10.31
CA LEU A 156 0.97 13.89 10.41
C LEU A 156 -0.55 13.76 10.44
N LYS A 157 -1.22 14.58 11.27
CA LYS A 157 -2.68 14.59 11.30
C LYS A 157 -3.25 14.89 9.92
N ALA A 158 -2.76 15.92 9.26
CA ALA A 158 -3.25 16.33 7.95
C ALA A 158 -3.00 15.24 6.86
N LEU A 159 -1.86 14.53 6.90
CA LEU A 159 -1.57 13.43 5.99
C LEU A 159 -2.50 12.23 6.22
N VAL A 160 -2.84 11.93 7.47
CA VAL A 160 -3.81 10.88 7.82
C VAL A 160 -5.22 11.30 7.39
N ASP A 161 -5.64 12.53 7.67
CA ASP A 161 -6.95 13.05 7.27
C ASP A 161 -7.12 13.07 5.74
N LYS A 162 -6.03 13.30 5.00
CA LYS A 162 -5.98 13.22 3.52
C LYS A 162 -5.85 11.79 2.99
N GLN A 163 -5.73 10.78 3.86
CA GLN A 163 -5.53 9.37 3.50
C GLN A 163 -4.23 9.09 2.71
N LEU A 164 -3.24 9.98 2.78
CA LEU A 164 -1.91 9.75 2.19
C LEU A 164 -1.02 8.91 3.10
N VAL A 165 -1.30 8.90 4.40
CA VAL A 165 -0.64 8.07 5.40
C VAL A 165 -1.69 7.28 6.16
N ASN A 166 -1.49 5.98 6.24
CA ASN A 166 -2.30 5.08 7.05
C ASN A 166 -1.67 4.86 8.43
N LYS A 167 -2.53 4.65 9.42
CA LYS A 167 -2.15 4.28 10.78
C LYS A 167 -2.59 2.87 11.10
N THR A 168 -1.68 2.05 11.62
CA THR A 168 -1.96 0.72 12.16
C THR A 168 -1.42 0.58 13.58
N PRO A 169 -1.71 -0.50 14.29
CA PRO A 169 -1.08 -0.79 15.58
C PRO A 169 0.45 -0.88 15.50
N LYS A 170 1.01 -1.18 14.31
CA LYS A 170 2.46 -1.28 14.09
C LYS A 170 3.12 0.08 13.82
N GLY A 171 2.36 1.05 13.31
CA GLY A 171 2.90 2.37 12.96
C GLY A 171 2.18 3.04 11.80
N TYR A 172 2.86 4.00 11.21
CA TYR A 172 2.40 4.81 10.09
C TYR A 172 3.16 4.42 8.82
N PHE A 173 2.47 4.37 7.69
CA PHE A 173 3.05 4.07 6.38
C PHE A 173 2.31 4.84 5.28
N VAL A 174 2.95 5.05 4.14
CA VAL A 174 2.31 5.70 2.97
C VAL A 174 1.23 4.80 2.43
N SER A 175 0.05 5.36 2.18
CA SER A 175 -1.16 4.58 1.81
C SER A 175 -1.04 3.90 0.45
N ASP A 176 -0.44 4.58 -0.52
CA ASP A 176 -0.22 4.05 -1.86
C ASP A 176 1.22 3.52 -1.99
N ARG A 177 1.34 2.23 -2.33
CA ARG A 177 2.63 1.54 -2.43
C ARG A 177 3.51 2.07 -3.56
N PHE A 178 2.91 2.46 -4.68
CA PHE A 178 3.64 3.00 -5.83
C PHE A 178 3.99 4.47 -5.66
N PHE A 179 3.37 5.15 -4.70
CA PHE A 179 3.70 6.52 -4.32
C PHE A 179 4.77 6.59 -3.21
N ALA A 180 5.04 5.48 -2.52
CA ALA A 180 5.93 5.38 -1.35
C ALA A 180 7.42 5.48 -1.67
#